data_b9b58a21471dd2cd4eff5e7f71c0160a
#
_entry.id   b9b58a21471dd2cd4eff5e7f71c0160a
#
_cell.length_a   1.000
_cell.length_b   1.000
_cell.length_c   1.000
_cell.angle_alpha   90.00
_cell.angle_beta   90.00
_cell.angle_gamma   90.00
#
_symmetry.space_group_name_H-M   'P 1'
#
loop_
_entity.id
_entity.type
_entity.pdbx_description
1 polymer ?
#
loop_
_entity_poly.entity_id
_entity_poly.type
_entity_poly.pdbx_seq_one_letter_code
_entity_poly.pdbx_strand_id
1 'polypeptide(L)'
;MNFVRDSLGHDQVSERRACRVLGQCRSTQRRQPVVPSDEPRLVREIIDLASQYGRYGYRRVTELLRQRGWKVNHKRVERLWRQEGLKVPQKQPKRRRLWFNDGSCVRLRPRHRDHVWSYDFVHCRTHDGRAFRMLTVLDEFTRECLCIDVERRLNSESVLERLSDLFVRRGVPDHIRSDNGPEFTAERVQDWLRRVEVKTLFIEPGSPWENGYIESYNGKLRDELLNGEIFDTLWEAKVLIERWRKDYNSIRPHSSLGYRAPVPEAKLF
;
A
#
# COMPACT_ATOMS: atom_id res chain seq x y z
N MET A 1 29.18 -27.54 -12.14
CA MET A 1 30.53 -27.96 -12.54
C MET A 1 31.09 -29.03 -11.61
N ASN A 2 31.11 -28.86 -10.30
CA ASN A 2 31.58 -29.90 -9.36
C ASN A 2 30.86 -31.22 -9.58
N PHE A 3 29.53 -31.21 -9.74
CA PHE A 3 28.75 -32.38 -10.06
C PHE A 3 29.28 -33.15 -11.31
N VAL A 4 29.67 -32.44 -12.39
CA VAL A 4 30.21 -33.06 -13.60
C VAL A 4 31.59 -33.70 -13.32
N ARG A 5 32.43 -33.04 -12.51
CA ARG A 5 33.74 -33.59 -12.13
C ARG A 5 33.60 -34.78 -11.19
N ASP A 6 32.66 -34.71 -10.24
CA ASP A 6 32.41 -35.79 -9.30
C ASP A 6 31.81 -37.03 -9.98
N SER A 7 30.92 -36.81 -11.00
CA SER A 7 30.31 -37.90 -11.79
C SER A 7 31.27 -38.57 -12.76
N LEU A 8 32.25 -37.82 -13.32
CA LEU A 8 33.21 -38.31 -14.29
C LEU A 8 34.56 -38.70 -13.71
N GLY A 9 34.77 -38.52 -12.41
CA GLY A 9 36.07 -38.67 -11.74
C GLY A 9 36.95 -37.43 -11.91
N HIS A 10 37.56 -36.97 -10.78
CA HIS A 10 38.38 -35.74 -10.75
C HIS A 10 39.59 -35.80 -11.68
N ASP A 11 40.12 -37.00 -11.95
CA ASP A 11 41.32 -37.21 -12.75
C ASP A 11 41.07 -37.21 -14.27
N GLN A 12 39.82 -37.38 -14.69
CA GLN A 12 39.46 -37.49 -16.11
C GLN A 12 39.20 -36.13 -16.78
N VAL A 13 38.72 -35.14 -16.04
CA VAL A 13 38.34 -33.83 -16.60
C VAL A 13 38.91 -32.68 -15.77
N SER A 14 39.91 -31.98 -16.34
CA SER A 14 40.45 -30.77 -15.67
C SER A 14 39.45 -29.66 -15.59
N GLU A 15 39.51 -28.83 -14.50
CA GLU A 15 38.69 -27.63 -14.33
C GLU A 15 38.74 -26.71 -15.56
N ARG A 16 39.93 -26.56 -16.17
CA ARG A 16 40.11 -25.76 -17.40
C ARG A 16 39.28 -26.27 -18.57
N ARG A 17 39.25 -27.60 -18.76
CA ARG A 17 38.49 -28.24 -19.85
C ARG A 17 36.97 -28.11 -19.57
N ALA A 18 36.55 -28.39 -18.34
CA ALA A 18 35.14 -28.27 -17.94
C ALA A 18 34.65 -26.83 -18.10
N CYS A 19 35.41 -25.83 -17.65
CA CYS A 19 35.05 -24.42 -17.81
C CYS A 19 34.94 -24.02 -19.30
N ARG A 20 35.84 -24.51 -20.15
CA ARG A 20 35.81 -24.23 -21.60
C ARG A 20 34.55 -24.81 -22.25
N VAL A 21 34.23 -26.06 -21.95
CA VAL A 21 33.05 -26.75 -22.51
C VAL A 21 31.74 -26.10 -22.08
N LEU A 22 31.64 -25.69 -20.83
CA LEU A 22 30.46 -25.06 -20.29
C LEU A 22 30.38 -23.51 -20.52
N GLY A 23 31.37 -22.95 -21.23
CA GLY A 23 31.45 -21.51 -21.46
C GLY A 23 31.56 -20.65 -20.14
N GLN A 24 32.03 -21.27 -19.04
CA GLN A 24 32.14 -20.62 -17.75
C GLN A 24 33.56 -20.10 -17.49
N CYS A 25 33.70 -18.86 -17.07
CA CYS A 25 34.97 -18.29 -16.69
C CYS A 25 35.52 -18.96 -15.41
N ARG A 26 36.83 -19.35 -15.41
CA ARG A 26 37.47 -20.00 -14.24
C ARG A 26 37.45 -19.13 -13.01
N SER A 27 37.62 -17.81 -13.15
CA SER A 27 37.53 -16.87 -12.01
C SER A 27 36.16 -16.92 -11.35
N THR A 28 35.10 -17.02 -12.13
CA THR A 28 33.74 -17.19 -11.63
C THR A 28 33.56 -18.51 -10.89
N GLN A 29 34.15 -19.60 -11.43
CA GLN A 29 34.10 -20.92 -10.79
C GLN A 29 34.83 -20.96 -9.45
N ARG A 30 35.96 -20.29 -9.35
CA ARG A 30 36.79 -20.25 -8.12
C ARG A 30 36.34 -19.21 -7.11
N ARG A 31 35.39 -18.34 -7.50
CA ARG A 31 34.93 -17.29 -6.60
C ARG A 31 34.19 -17.91 -5.40
N GLN A 32 34.75 -17.75 -4.24
CA GLN A 32 34.04 -18.02 -3.00
C GLN A 32 33.15 -16.83 -2.66
N PRO A 33 31.88 -17.06 -2.38
CA PRO A 33 30.99 -15.98 -1.96
C PRO A 33 31.46 -15.44 -0.60
N VAL A 34 31.74 -14.15 -0.53
CA VAL A 34 31.98 -13.47 0.74
C VAL A 34 30.63 -13.16 1.35
N VAL A 35 30.29 -13.83 2.44
CA VAL A 35 29.08 -13.54 3.22
C VAL A 35 29.43 -12.47 4.27
N PRO A 36 28.82 -11.29 4.22
CA PRO A 36 29.04 -10.27 5.23
C PRO A 36 28.61 -10.75 6.64
N SER A 37 29.34 -10.37 7.67
CA SER A 37 29.10 -10.81 9.05
C SER A 37 27.72 -10.38 9.61
N ASP A 38 27.14 -9.32 9.05
CA ASP A 38 25.80 -8.80 9.42
C ASP A 38 24.64 -9.55 8.74
N GLU A 39 24.91 -10.44 7.78
CA GLU A 39 23.89 -11.10 6.98
C GLU A 39 22.92 -11.96 7.79
N PRO A 40 23.35 -12.77 8.79
CA PRO A 40 22.41 -13.55 9.60
C PRO A 40 21.43 -12.69 10.42
N ARG A 41 21.88 -11.52 10.89
CA ARG A 41 21.03 -10.56 11.58
C ARG A 41 20.05 -9.90 10.61
N LEU A 42 20.52 -9.52 9.42
CA LEU A 42 19.69 -8.92 8.37
C LEU A 42 18.59 -9.89 7.91
N VAL A 43 18.90 -11.17 7.73
CA VAL A 43 17.93 -12.21 7.35
C VAL A 43 16.83 -12.32 8.40
N ARG A 44 17.16 -12.38 9.68
CA ARG A 44 16.16 -12.41 10.76
C ARG A 44 15.21 -11.22 10.69
N GLU A 45 15.73 -10.00 10.54
CA GLU A 45 14.88 -8.80 10.44
C GLU A 45 14.03 -8.76 9.16
N ILE A 46 14.54 -9.32 8.04
CA ILE A 46 13.73 -9.48 6.82
C ILE A 46 12.55 -10.41 7.08
N ILE A 47 12.77 -11.56 7.75
CA ILE A 47 11.74 -12.54 8.06
C ILE A 47 10.71 -11.93 9.03
N ASP A 48 11.16 -11.24 10.08
CA ASP A 48 10.28 -10.58 11.05
C ASP A 48 9.37 -9.55 10.37
N LEU A 49 9.95 -8.69 9.52
CA LEU A 49 9.17 -7.71 8.76
C LEU A 49 8.22 -8.36 7.74
N ALA A 50 8.63 -9.46 7.10
CA ALA A 50 7.76 -10.19 6.18
C ALA A 50 6.60 -10.86 6.89
N SER A 51 6.81 -11.34 8.12
CA SER A 51 5.76 -11.91 8.97
C SER A 51 4.80 -10.84 9.47
N GLN A 52 5.33 -9.69 9.90
CA GLN A 52 4.51 -8.57 10.38
C GLN A 52 3.69 -7.92 9.26
N TYR A 53 4.26 -7.81 8.05
CA TYR A 53 3.67 -7.15 6.89
C TYR A 53 3.58 -8.10 5.69
N GLY A 54 2.77 -9.15 5.80
CA GLY A 54 2.68 -10.24 4.81
C GLY A 54 2.35 -9.81 3.37
N ARG A 55 1.86 -8.58 3.17
CA ARG A 55 1.57 -8.01 1.84
C ARG A 55 2.67 -7.08 1.32
N TYR A 56 3.81 -6.95 2.03
CA TYR A 56 4.92 -6.11 1.58
C TYR A 56 5.99 -6.96 0.89
N GLY A 57 6.35 -6.58 -0.32
CA GLY A 57 7.48 -7.18 -1.03
C GLY A 57 8.82 -6.57 -0.61
N TYR A 58 9.92 -7.17 -1.06
CA TYR A 58 11.29 -6.80 -0.70
C TYR A 58 11.61 -5.31 -0.80
N ARG A 59 10.99 -4.55 -1.72
CA ARG A 59 11.23 -3.10 -1.85
C ARG A 59 10.71 -2.32 -0.64
N ARG A 60 9.49 -2.61 -0.18
CA ARG A 60 8.94 -1.98 1.03
C ARG A 60 9.69 -2.44 2.28
N VAL A 61 10.01 -3.73 2.38
CA VAL A 61 10.82 -4.28 3.46
C VAL A 61 12.20 -3.61 3.50
N THR A 62 12.81 -3.30 2.35
CA THR A 62 14.06 -2.53 2.30
C THR A 62 13.92 -1.15 2.94
N GLU A 63 12.82 -0.45 2.68
CA GLU A 63 12.61 0.88 3.27
C GLU A 63 12.33 0.81 4.78
N LEU A 64 11.59 -0.20 5.24
CA LEU A 64 11.40 -0.44 6.67
C LEU A 64 12.72 -0.76 7.37
N LEU A 65 13.60 -1.55 6.75
CA LEU A 65 14.97 -1.79 7.25
C LEU A 65 15.77 -0.48 7.34
N ARG A 66 15.67 0.38 6.34
CA ARG A 66 16.34 1.69 6.34
C ARG A 66 15.83 2.60 7.45
N GLN A 67 14.50 2.62 7.69
CA GLN A 67 13.89 3.33 8.82
C GLN A 67 14.42 2.79 10.17
N ARG A 68 14.73 1.49 10.26
CA ARG A 68 15.39 0.87 11.42
C ARG A 68 16.92 1.10 11.48
N GLY A 69 17.47 1.94 10.59
CA GLY A 69 18.89 2.30 10.58
C GLY A 69 19.82 1.41 9.74
N TRP A 70 19.29 0.42 8.99
CA TRP A 70 20.11 -0.40 8.12
C TRP A 70 20.56 0.36 6.88
N LYS A 71 21.87 0.35 6.63
CA LYS A 71 22.46 0.83 5.37
C LYS A 71 22.50 -0.30 4.34
N VAL A 72 21.35 -0.63 3.75
CA VAL A 72 21.21 -1.78 2.86
C VAL A 72 20.69 -1.38 1.47
N ASN A 73 21.21 -2.08 0.43
CA ASN A 73 20.72 -1.94 -0.94
C ASN A 73 19.57 -2.92 -1.18
N HIS A 74 18.54 -2.46 -1.88
CA HIS A 74 17.38 -3.30 -2.24
C HIS A 74 17.76 -4.58 -2.99
N LYS A 75 18.84 -4.59 -3.80
CA LYS A 75 19.34 -5.80 -4.49
C LYS A 75 19.83 -6.87 -3.49
N ARG A 76 20.47 -6.44 -2.38
CA ARG A 76 20.88 -7.37 -1.32
C ARG A 76 19.66 -7.97 -0.62
N VAL A 77 18.68 -7.14 -0.28
CA VAL A 77 17.42 -7.59 0.34
C VAL A 77 16.67 -8.52 -0.62
N GLU A 78 16.59 -8.21 -1.92
CA GLU A 78 15.96 -9.06 -2.92
C GLU A 78 16.62 -10.44 -3.03
N ARG A 79 17.96 -10.50 -3.00
CA ARG A 79 18.71 -11.75 -3.02
C ARG A 79 18.36 -12.63 -1.82
N LEU A 80 18.40 -12.03 -0.62
CA LEU A 80 18.07 -12.74 0.62
C LEU A 80 16.59 -13.15 0.65
N TRP A 81 15.68 -12.27 0.23
CA TRP A 81 14.25 -12.55 0.10
C TRP A 81 13.97 -13.81 -0.72
N ARG A 82 14.65 -13.95 -1.87
CA ARG A 82 14.54 -15.13 -2.73
C ARG A 82 15.18 -16.37 -2.12
N GLN A 83 16.29 -16.20 -1.42
CA GLN A 83 17.05 -17.26 -0.76
C GLN A 83 16.23 -17.91 0.36
N GLU A 84 15.50 -17.08 1.13
CA GLU A 84 14.59 -17.52 2.18
C GLU A 84 13.20 -17.99 1.65
N GLY A 85 13.01 -18.04 0.33
CA GLY A 85 11.76 -18.48 -0.27
C GLY A 85 10.56 -17.58 -0.02
N LEU A 86 10.79 -16.34 0.44
CA LEU A 86 9.73 -15.40 0.74
C LEU A 86 8.99 -14.98 -0.52
N LYS A 87 7.66 -14.96 -0.45
CA LYS A 87 6.78 -14.58 -1.57
C LYS A 87 5.63 -13.71 -1.05
N VAL A 88 5.29 -12.69 -1.81
CA VAL A 88 4.03 -11.97 -1.58
C VAL A 88 2.92 -12.68 -2.37
N PRO A 89 1.75 -12.93 -1.79
CA PRO A 89 0.63 -13.50 -2.52
C PRO A 89 0.34 -12.70 -3.78
N GLN A 90 0.14 -13.37 -4.90
CA GLN A 90 -0.14 -12.72 -6.17
C GLN A 90 -1.44 -11.93 -6.08
N LYS A 91 -1.43 -10.70 -6.58
CA LYS A 91 -2.67 -9.97 -6.82
C LYS A 91 -3.43 -10.65 -7.94
N GLN A 92 -4.77 -10.69 -7.83
CA GLN A 92 -5.58 -11.11 -8.95
C GLN A 92 -5.23 -10.30 -10.19
N PRO A 93 -5.09 -10.93 -11.37
CA PRO A 93 -4.80 -10.20 -12.59
C PRO A 93 -5.86 -9.12 -12.80
N LYS A 94 -5.41 -7.92 -13.10
CA LYS A 94 -6.33 -6.85 -13.46
C LYS A 94 -7.13 -7.28 -14.69
N ARG A 95 -8.45 -7.17 -14.66
CA ARG A 95 -9.28 -7.26 -15.85
C ARG A 95 -8.76 -6.25 -16.86
N ARG A 96 -8.72 -6.61 -18.15
CA ARG A 96 -8.26 -5.71 -19.22
C ARG A 96 -9.01 -4.38 -19.09
N ARG A 97 -8.30 -3.26 -19.25
CA ARG A 97 -8.93 -1.94 -19.36
C ARG A 97 -9.85 -1.97 -20.57
N LEU A 98 -11.09 -1.53 -20.39
CA LEU A 98 -12.11 -1.47 -21.46
C LEU A 98 -11.96 -0.21 -22.34
N TRP A 99 -11.05 0.72 -21.97
CA TRP A 99 -10.81 1.98 -22.66
C TRP A 99 -9.33 2.24 -22.90
N PHE A 100 -9.08 2.99 -23.96
CA PHE A 100 -7.76 3.48 -24.28
C PHE A 100 -7.37 4.64 -23.35
N ASN A 101 -6.09 4.75 -23.02
CA ASN A 101 -5.56 5.87 -22.24
C ASN A 101 -5.19 6.98 -23.23
N ASP A 102 -6.19 7.57 -23.87
CA ASP A 102 -6.06 8.56 -24.96
C ASP A 102 -5.90 10.01 -24.46
N GLY A 103 -5.80 10.21 -23.14
CA GLY A 103 -5.68 11.54 -22.55
C GLY A 103 -6.99 12.31 -22.44
N SER A 104 -8.14 11.72 -22.84
CA SER A 104 -9.46 12.36 -22.79
C SER A 104 -9.96 12.61 -21.35
N CYS A 105 -9.36 11.96 -20.34
CA CYS A 105 -9.69 12.17 -18.95
C CYS A 105 -9.05 13.45 -18.39
N VAL A 106 -9.77 14.57 -18.47
CA VAL A 106 -9.38 15.82 -17.81
C VAL A 106 -9.78 15.75 -16.33
N ARG A 107 -8.85 15.31 -15.50
CA ARG A 107 -9.03 15.21 -14.07
C ARG A 107 -8.28 16.33 -13.35
N LEU A 108 -8.93 17.02 -12.41
CA LEU A 108 -8.24 17.94 -11.51
C LEU A 108 -7.21 17.15 -10.68
N ARG A 109 -5.92 17.45 -10.88
CA ARG A 109 -4.83 16.85 -10.11
C ARG A 109 -4.53 17.72 -8.89
N PRO A 110 -4.34 17.12 -7.71
CA PRO A 110 -3.99 17.88 -6.51
C PRO A 110 -2.62 18.56 -6.70
N ARG A 111 -2.51 19.84 -6.29
CA ARG A 111 -1.30 20.65 -6.44
C ARG A 111 -0.57 20.88 -5.13
N HIS A 112 -1.29 20.86 -4.00
CA HIS A 112 -0.79 21.06 -2.65
C HIS A 112 -1.61 20.25 -1.65
N ARG A 113 -1.16 20.20 -0.42
CA ARG A 113 -1.86 19.60 0.71
C ARG A 113 -3.22 20.26 0.87
N ASP A 114 -4.23 19.46 1.19
CA ASP A 114 -5.62 19.89 1.40
C ASP A 114 -6.26 20.59 0.17
N HIS A 115 -5.69 20.42 -1.04
CA HIS A 115 -6.29 20.89 -2.29
C HIS A 115 -7.53 20.08 -2.69
N VAL A 116 -7.40 18.74 -2.67
CA VAL A 116 -8.51 17.83 -3.01
C VAL A 116 -8.57 16.72 -1.97
N TRP A 117 -9.68 16.62 -1.26
CA TRP A 117 -9.99 15.45 -0.46
C TRP A 117 -10.94 14.55 -1.24
N SER A 118 -10.65 13.26 -1.25
CA SER A 118 -11.57 12.25 -1.79
C SER A 118 -12.11 11.38 -0.65
N TYR A 119 -13.39 11.02 -0.75
CA TYR A 119 -13.98 10.09 0.19
C TYR A 119 -14.83 9.05 -0.51
N ASP A 120 -15.00 7.89 0.16
CA ASP A 120 -15.73 6.75 -0.38
C ASP A 120 -16.18 5.83 0.75
N PHE A 121 -17.15 4.95 0.46
CA PHE A 121 -17.59 3.93 1.37
C PHE A 121 -17.00 2.56 1.06
N VAL A 122 -16.50 1.91 2.11
CA VAL A 122 -16.06 0.52 2.05
C VAL A 122 -16.99 -0.34 2.91
N HIS A 123 -17.44 -1.47 2.37
CA HIS A 123 -18.30 -2.41 3.07
C HIS A 123 -17.51 -3.63 3.53
N CYS A 124 -17.79 -4.09 4.74
CA CYS A 124 -17.26 -5.33 5.32
C CYS A 124 -18.31 -6.00 6.21
N ARG A 125 -17.97 -7.16 6.78
CA ARG A 125 -18.82 -7.91 7.70
C ARG A 125 -18.01 -8.42 8.89
N THR A 126 -18.64 -8.49 10.05
CA THR A 126 -18.14 -9.23 11.21
C THR A 126 -18.37 -10.73 11.02
N HIS A 127 -17.68 -11.56 11.82
CA HIS A 127 -17.75 -13.02 11.75
C HIS A 127 -19.18 -13.56 11.84
N ASP A 128 -20.03 -12.91 12.63
CA ASP A 128 -21.47 -13.20 12.75
C ASP A 128 -22.30 -12.84 11.50
N GLY A 129 -21.66 -12.41 10.40
CA GLY A 129 -22.29 -12.03 9.13
C GLY A 129 -22.90 -10.63 9.08
N ARG A 130 -22.92 -9.90 10.20
CA ARG A 130 -23.50 -8.54 10.26
C ARG A 130 -22.63 -7.54 9.52
N ALA A 131 -23.24 -6.83 8.56
CA ALA A 131 -22.54 -5.82 7.77
C ALA A 131 -22.14 -4.60 8.62
N PHE A 132 -21.02 -3.98 8.24
CA PHE A 132 -20.63 -2.63 8.66
C PHE A 132 -20.04 -1.84 7.48
N ARG A 133 -20.07 -0.55 7.59
CA ARG A 133 -19.56 0.39 6.58
C ARG A 133 -18.42 1.20 7.15
N MET A 134 -17.54 1.62 6.29
CA MET A 134 -16.42 2.51 6.61
C MET A 134 -16.49 3.71 5.68
N LEU A 135 -16.53 4.92 6.23
CA LEU A 135 -16.28 6.16 5.48
C LEU A 135 -14.78 6.41 5.49
N THR A 136 -14.16 6.39 4.34
CA THR A 136 -12.72 6.69 4.18
C THR A 136 -12.55 8.08 3.58
N VAL A 137 -11.68 8.91 4.15
CA VAL A 137 -11.33 10.24 3.65
C VAL A 137 -9.84 10.34 3.44
N LEU A 138 -9.43 10.75 2.24
CA LEU A 138 -8.03 10.80 1.80
C LEU A 138 -7.68 12.18 1.23
N ASP A 139 -6.56 12.76 1.66
CA ASP A 139 -5.93 13.86 0.93
C ASP A 139 -5.21 13.31 -0.31
N GLU A 140 -5.66 13.71 -1.49
CA GLU A 140 -5.12 13.20 -2.75
C GLU A 140 -3.67 13.63 -3.01
N PHE A 141 -3.19 14.73 -2.43
CA PHE A 141 -1.81 15.20 -2.61
C PHE A 141 -0.84 14.42 -1.74
N THR A 142 -1.03 14.42 -0.45
CA THR A 142 -0.14 13.77 0.53
C THR A 142 -0.33 12.27 0.58
N ARG A 143 -1.46 11.74 0.11
CA ARG A 143 -1.90 10.33 0.29
C ARG A 143 -2.24 9.98 1.73
N GLU A 144 -2.35 10.97 2.60
CA GLU A 144 -2.72 10.78 3.99
C GLU A 144 -4.19 10.36 4.11
N CYS A 145 -4.45 9.32 4.86
CA CYS A 145 -5.80 8.95 5.25
C CYS A 145 -6.22 9.79 6.45
N LEU A 146 -7.11 10.73 6.23
CA LEU A 146 -7.55 11.69 7.24
C LEU A 146 -8.43 11.02 8.28
N CYS A 147 -9.32 10.13 7.84
CA CYS A 147 -10.17 9.37 8.74
C CYS A 147 -10.64 8.05 8.09
N ILE A 148 -10.93 7.05 8.95
CA ILE A 148 -11.78 5.91 8.63
C ILE A 148 -12.82 5.82 9.73
N ASP A 149 -14.04 6.19 9.43
CA ASP A 149 -15.14 6.06 10.37
C ASP A 149 -15.87 4.73 10.16
N VAL A 150 -16.01 3.92 11.22
CA VAL A 150 -16.49 2.52 11.14
C VAL A 150 -17.77 2.39 11.93
N GLU A 151 -18.90 2.15 11.23
CA GLU A 151 -20.20 2.03 11.88
C GLU A 151 -21.07 0.96 11.21
N ARG A 152 -22.08 0.46 11.93
CA ARG A 152 -23.09 -0.45 11.34
C ARG A 152 -23.91 0.26 10.26
N ARG A 153 -24.20 1.54 10.46
CA ARG A 153 -24.95 2.38 9.53
C ARG A 153 -24.26 3.74 9.47
N LEU A 154 -24.01 4.20 8.26
CA LEU A 154 -23.52 5.54 7.97
C LEU A 154 -24.48 6.18 6.97
N ASN A 155 -25.05 7.29 7.34
CA ASN A 155 -25.95 8.10 6.52
C ASN A 155 -25.32 9.47 6.19
N SER A 156 -26.03 10.30 5.47
CA SER A 156 -25.56 11.65 5.11
C SER A 156 -25.23 12.54 6.33
N GLU A 157 -25.94 12.36 7.44
CA GLU A 157 -25.69 13.09 8.68
C GLU A 157 -24.36 12.68 9.32
N SER A 158 -24.06 11.38 9.35
CA SER A 158 -22.76 10.85 9.78
C SER A 158 -21.60 11.40 8.93
N VAL A 159 -21.80 11.54 7.62
CA VAL A 159 -20.81 12.13 6.70
C VAL A 159 -20.58 13.60 7.07
N LEU A 160 -21.65 14.37 7.27
CA LEU A 160 -21.55 15.79 7.65
C LEU A 160 -20.83 16.00 8.97
N GLU A 161 -21.19 15.22 9.99
CA GLU A 161 -20.54 15.27 11.30
C GLU A 161 -19.03 14.99 11.18
N ARG A 162 -18.68 13.96 10.44
CA ARG A 162 -17.28 13.58 10.27
C ARG A 162 -16.47 14.59 9.45
N LEU A 163 -17.03 15.14 8.39
CA LEU A 163 -16.39 16.19 7.61
C LEU A 163 -16.25 17.49 8.42
N SER A 164 -17.27 17.85 9.22
CA SER A 164 -17.20 19.00 10.13
C SER A 164 -16.07 18.88 11.14
N ASP A 165 -15.93 17.71 11.78
CA ASP A 165 -14.83 17.41 12.69
C ASP A 165 -13.46 17.57 12.02
N LEU A 166 -13.33 17.07 10.78
CA LEU A 166 -12.09 17.20 10.02
C LEU A 166 -11.80 18.65 9.66
N PHE A 167 -12.80 19.44 9.27
CA PHE A 167 -12.63 20.86 8.94
C PHE A 167 -12.18 21.68 10.15
N VAL A 168 -12.74 21.40 11.31
CA VAL A 168 -12.33 22.05 12.56
C VAL A 168 -10.88 21.73 12.93
N ARG A 169 -10.45 20.48 12.77
CA ARG A 169 -9.12 20.04 13.19
C ARG A 169 -8.01 20.36 12.19
N ARG A 170 -8.34 20.42 10.91
CA ARG A 170 -7.33 20.48 9.83
C ARG A 170 -7.48 21.69 8.91
N GLY A 171 -8.62 22.30 8.91
CA GLY A 171 -9.01 23.31 7.92
C GLY A 171 -9.85 22.72 6.81
N VAL A 172 -10.40 23.61 6.01
CA VAL A 172 -11.31 23.30 4.89
C VAL A 172 -10.49 23.05 3.63
N PRO A 173 -10.73 21.96 2.87
CA PRO A 173 -10.08 21.73 1.60
C PRO A 173 -10.68 22.61 0.50
N ASP A 174 -9.93 22.89 -0.57
CA ASP A 174 -10.46 23.63 -1.72
C ASP A 174 -11.56 22.83 -2.44
N HIS A 175 -11.39 21.52 -2.52
CA HIS A 175 -12.28 20.61 -3.25
C HIS A 175 -12.54 19.32 -2.49
N ILE A 176 -13.75 18.82 -2.63
CA ILE A 176 -14.12 17.45 -2.23
C ILE A 176 -14.57 16.66 -3.44
N ARG A 177 -14.01 15.46 -3.58
CA ARG A 177 -14.37 14.49 -4.61
C ARG A 177 -15.06 13.27 -4.01
N SER A 178 -16.20 12.89 -4.58
CA SER A 178 -16.93 11.68 -4.19
C SER A 178 -17.52 11.00 -5.43
N ASP A 179 -17.94 9.76 -5.26
CA ASP A 179 -18.86 9.14 -6.21
C ASP A 179 -20.25 9.77 -6.12
N ASN A 180 -21.16 9.30 -7.00
CA ASN A 180 -22.55 9.77 -7.03
C ASN A 180 -23.46 8.95 -6.10
N GLY A 181 -22.93 8.41 -5.00
CA GLY A 181 -23.73 7.67 -4.02
C GLY A 181 -24.82 8.55 -3.40
N PRO A 182 -25.96 7.96 -3.02
CA PRO A 182 -27.11 8.71 -2.47
C PRO A 182 -26.77 9.48 -1.20
N GLU A 183 -25.83 8.98 -0.41
CA GLU A 183 -25.37 9.64 0.82
C GLU A 183 -24.57 10.93 0.54
N PHE A 184 -23.97 11.05 -0.64
CA PHE A 184 -23.12 12.17 -1.06
C PHE A 184 -23.88 13.16 -1.94
N THR A 185 -24.86 12.68 -2.69
CA THR A 185 -25.77 13.52 -3.50
C THR A 185 -26.90 14.08 -2.65
N ALA A 186 -27.00 13.68 -1.37
CA ALA A 186 -28.01 14.23 -0.46
C ALA A 186 -27.92 15.76 -0.41
N GLU A 187 -29.04 16.42 -0.66
CA GLU A 187 -29.17 17.89 -0.76
C GLU A 187 -28.53 18.59 0.45
N ARG A 188 -28.70 18.01 1.64
CA ARG A 188 -28.10 18.49 2.90
C ARG A 188 -26.57 18.56 2.86
N VAL A 189 -25.89 17.54 2.29
CA VAL A 189 -24.42 17.50 2.18
C VAL A 189 -23.95 18.56 1.20
N GLN A 190 -24.61 18.67 0.05
CA GLN A 190 -24.28 19.68 -0.95
C GLN A 190 -24.50 21.11 -0.46
N ASP A 191 -25.62 21.36 0.23
CA ASP A 191 -25.92 22.67 0.79
C ASP A 191 -24.94 23.09 1.86
N TRP A 192 -24.54 22.15 2.72
CA TRP A 192 -23.53 22.40 3.72
C TRP A 192 -22.17 22.70 3.11
N LEU A 193 -21.72 21.91 2.13
CA LEU A 193 -20.46 22.14 1.41
C LEU A 193 -20.45 23.51 0.70
N ARG A 194 -21.57 23.91 0.09
CA ARG A 194 -21.72 25.25 -0.48
C ARG A 194 -21.58 26.38 0.55
N ARG A 195 -22.18 26.21 1.74
CA ARG A 195 -22.09 27.21 2.83
C ARG A 195 -20.66 27.38 3.37
N VAL A 196 -19.86 26.34 3.35
CA VAL A 196 -18.45 26.38 3.76
C VAL A 196 -17.49 26.61 2.57
N GLU A 197 -18.03 27.02 1.41
CA GLU A 197 -17.31 27.41 0.19
C GLU A 197 -16.42 26.30 -0.41
N VAL A 198 -16.74 25.03 -0.15
CA VAL A 198 -16.02 23.88 -0.71
C VAL A 198 -16.59 23.50 -2.06
N LYS A 199 -15.73 23.41 -3.08
CA LYS A 199 -16.12 22.98 -4.42
C LYS A 199 -16.25 21.46 -4.47
N THR A 200 -17.42 20.96 -4.87
CA THR A 200 -17.67 19.54 -5.08
C THR A 200 -17.23 19.12 -6.48
N LEU A 201 -16.49 18.01 -6.55
CA LEU A 201 -16.07 17.38 -7.79
C LEU A 201 -16.79 16.03 -7.89
N PHE A 202 -17.95 16.01 -8.52
CA PHE A 202 -18.67 14.77 -8.80
C PHE A 202 -18.01 14.04 -9.96
N ILE A 203 -17.96 12.72 -9.85
CA ILE A 203 -17.46 11.84 -10.89
C ILE A 203 -18.51 11.77 -11.98
N GLU A 204 -18.13 11.97 -13.23
CA GLU A 204 -19.05 11.79 -14.36
C GLU A 204 -19.49 10.32 -14.42
N PRO A 205 -20.79 10.07 -14.71
CA PRO A 205 -21.29 8.71 -14.90
C PRO A 205 -20.46 7.98 -15.95
N GLY A 206 -19.89 6.83 -15.62
CA GLY A 206 -19.01 6.05 -16.48
C GLY A 206 -17.52 6.41 -16.41
N SER A 207 -17.12 7.34 -15.54
CA SER A 207 -15.73 7.80 -15.37
C SER A 207 -15.09 7.37 -14.03
N PRO A 208 -15.04 6.06 -13.67
CA PRO A 208 -14.52 5.61 -12.38
C PRO A 208 -13.04 5.99 -12.15
N TRP A 209 -12.27 6.22 -13.21
CA TRP A 209 -10.86 6.66 -13.10
C TRP A 209 -10.69 8.02 -12.43
N GLU A 210 -11.72 8.84 -12.34
CA GLU A 210 -11.67 10.12 -11.64
C GLU A 210 -11.49 9.94 -10.14
N ASN A 211 -12.00 8.85 -9.56
CA ASN A 211 -11.84 8.51 -8.14
C ASN A 211 -10.64 7.59 -7.83
N GLY A 212 -9.72 7.42 -8.79
CA GLY A 212 -8.64 6.42 -8.70
C GLY A 212 -7.71 6.56 -7.49
N TYR A 213 -7.69 7.70 -6.75
CA TYR A 213 -6.88 7.83 -5.54
C TYR A 213 -7.51 7.09 -4.37
N ILE A 214 -8.79 7.35 -4.10
CA ILE A 214 -9.50 6.68 -3.02
C ILE A 214 -9.74 5.20 -3.34
N GLU A 215 -10.03 4.85 -4.60
CA GLU A 215 -10.13 3.44 -5.02
C GLU A 215 -8.82 2.68 -4.79
N SER A 216 -7.69 3.29 -5.16
CA SER A 216 -6.36 2.72 -4.90
C SER A 216 -6.07 2.58 -3.41
N TYR A 217 -6.53 3.52 -2.59
CA TYR A 217 -6.44 3.47 -1.14
C TYR A 217 -7.30 2.33 -0.57
N ASN A 218 -8.57 2.29 -0.93
CA ASN A 218 -9.51 1.25 -0.49
C ASN A 218 -9.07 -0.14 -0.92
N GLY A 219 -8.46 -0.25 -2.11
CA GLY A 219 -7.84 -1.49 -2.58
C GLY A 219 -6.67 -1.95 -1.71
N LYS A 220 -5.89 -1.02 -1.12
CA LYS A 220 -4.82 -1.36 -0.16
C LYS A 220 -5.38 -1.75 1.19
N LEU A 221 -6.39 -1.03 1.70
CA LEU A 221 -7.10 -1.38 2.92
C LEU A 221 -7.65 -2.81 2.86
N ARG A 222 -8.30 -3.17 1.74
CA ARG A 222 -8.79 -4.54 1.51
C ARG A 222 -7.66 -5.56 1.45
N ASP A 223 -6.62 -5.30 0.67
CA ASP A 223 -5.51 -6.23 0.43
C ASP A 223 -4.64 -6.45 1.68
N GLU A 224 -4.38 -5.39 2.44
CA GLU A 224 -3.42 -5.40 3.55
C GLU A 224 -4.07 -5.69 4.91
N LEU A 225 -5.38 -5.49 5.06
CA LEU A 225 -6.11 -5.73 6.31
C LEU A 225 -7.39 -6.56 6.09
N LEU A 226 -8.41 -6.02 5.40
CA LEU A 226 -9.76 -6.58 5.44
C LEU A 226 -9.88 -8.01 4.90
N ASN A 227 -9.04 -8.40 3.94
CA ASN A 227 -9.04 -9.75 3.38
C ASN A 227 -8.24 -10.76 4.21
N GLY A 228 -7.46 -10.31 5.17
CA GLY A 228 -6.62 -11.15 6.02
C GLY A 228 -7.16 -11.30 7.44
N GLU A 229 -8.12 -10.47 7.85
CA GLU A 229 -8.65 -10.43 9.20
C GLU A 229 -10.10 -10.91 9.27
N ILE A 230 -10.44 -11.59 10.35
CA ILE A 230 -11.81 -11.95 10.73
C ILE A 230 -12.15 -11.13 11.97
N PHE A 231 -13.12 -10.24 11.85
CA PHE A 231 -13.53 -9.36 12.95
C PHE A 231 -14.67 -10.01 13.74
N ASP A 232 -14.45 -10.37 14.98
CA ASP A 232 -15.48 -10.96 15.84
C ASP A 232 -16.52 -9.90 16.25
N THR A 233 -16.07 -8.67 16.50
CA THR A 233 -16.93 -7.56 16.91
C THR A 233 -16.68 -6.29 16.09
N LEU A 234 -17.66 -5.38 16.10
CA LEU A 234 -17.48 -4.06 15.51
C LEU A 234 -16.40 -3.24 16.24
N TRP A 235 -16.27 -3.42 17.55
CA TRP A 235 -15.26 -2.75 18.35
C TRP A 235 -13.85 -3.18 17.94
N GLU A 236 -13.64 -4.46 17.80
CA GLU A 236 -12.37 -5.01 17.28
C GLU A 236 -12.05 -4.46 15.89
N ALA A 237 -13.04 -4.45 14.98
CA ALA A 237 -12.87 -3.86 13.66
C ALA A 237 -12.43 -2.38 13.75
N LYS A 238 -13.06 -1.58 14.61
CA LYS A 238 -12.67 -0.17 14.84
C LYS A 238 -11.20 -0.05 15.28
N VAL A 239 -10.79 -0.86 16.24
CA VAL A 239 -9.42 -0.82 16.80
C VAL A 239 -8.38 -1.22 15.74
N LEU A 240 -8.60 -2.34 15.04
CA LEU A 240 -7.65 -2.85 14.05
C LEU A 240 -7.57 -1.94 12.82
N ILE A 241 -8.70 -1.40 12.36
CA ILE A 241 -8.74 -0.48 11.22
C ILE A 241 -8.04 0.84 11.57
N GLU A 242 -8.27 1.39 12.76
CA GLU A 242 -7.60 2.62 13.19
C GLU A 242 -6.09 2.42 13.37
N ARG A 243 -5.66 1.26 13.91
CA ARG A 243 -4.24 0.90 13.98
C ARG A 243 -3.63 0.84 12.58
N TRP A 244 -4.29 0.16 11.64
CA TRP A 244 -3.83 0.08 10.25
C TRP A 244 -3.76 1.48 9.59
N ARG A 245 -4.73 2.37 9.86
CA ARG A 245 -4.72 3.76 9.35
C ARG A 245 -3.50 4.53 9.86
N LYS A 246 -3.17 4.39 11.15
CA LYS A 246 -1.96 4.99 11.73
C LYS A 246 -0.70 4.46 11.07
N ASP A 247 -0.57 3.14 10.93
CA ASP A 247 0.57 2.50 10.26
C ASP A 247 0.67 2.90 8.78
N TYR A 248 -0.47 3.00 8.09
CA TYR A 248 -0.55 3.48 6.71
C TYR A 248 0.01 4.89 6.58
N ASN A 249 -0.33 5.78 7.49
CA ASN A 249 0.08 7.18 7.45
C ASN A 249 1.53 7.40 7.90
N SER A 250 2.01 6.67 8.92
CA SER A 250 3.28 6.97 9.60
C SER A 250 4.43 6.02 9.24
N ILE A 251 4.12 4.75 8.92
CA ILE A 251 5.13 3.70 8.75
C ILE A 251 5.20 3.20 7.32
N ARG A 252 4.04 3.05 6.67
CA ARG A 252 3.92 2.37 5.39
C ARG A 252 4.71 3.07 4.27
N PRO A 253 5.66 2.40 3.58
CA PRO A 253 6.37 3.00 2.45
C PRO A 253 5.47 3.13 1.21
N HIS A 254 5.36 4.34 0.65
CA HIS A 254 4.59 4.66 -0.54
C HIS A 254 5.47 4.91 -1.75
N SER A 255 5.37 4.09 -2.79
CA SER A 255 6.18 4.24 -4.01
C SER A 255 5.96 5.59 -4.71
N SER A 256 4.74 6.13 -4.67
CA SER A 256 4.42 7.45 -5.24
C SER A 256 5.00 8.63 -4.46
N LEU A 257 5.46 8.40 -3.23
CA LEU A 257 6.11 9.39 -2.36
C LEU A 257 7.60 9.11 -2.17
N GLY A 258 8.23 8.38 -3.11
CA GLY A 258 9.64 7.99 -2.97
C GLY A 258 9.88 7.04 -1.80
N TYR A 259 8.92 6.17 -1.51
CA TYR A 259 8.90 5.23 -0.39
C TYR A 259 8.86 5.87 1.02
N ARG A 260 8.51 7.14 1.12
CA ARG A 260 8.20 7.78 2.41
C ARG A 260 6.76 7.50 2.82
N ALA A 261 6.48 7.60 4.11
CA ALA A 261 5.12 7.58 4.66
C ALA A 261 4.40 8.91 4.33
N PRO A 262 3.06 8.94 4.27
CA PRO A 262 2.27 10.14 4.01
C PRO A 262 2.48 11.25 5.04
N VAL A 263 2.55 10.88 6.32
CA VAL A 263 2.80 11.81 7.43
C VAL A 263 4.22 11.60 7.94
N PRO A 264 5.10 12.62 7.93
CA PRO A 264 6.42 12.53 8.55
C PRO A 264 6.29 12.28 10.06
N GLU A 265 7.17 11.45 10.63
CA GLU A 265 7.20 11.10 12.07
C GLU A 265 7.18 12.33 13.00
N ALA A 266 7.74 13.46 12.57
CA ALA A 266 7.77 14.71 13.34
C ALA A 266 6.40 15.34 13.63
N LYS A 267 5.28 14.77 13.13
CA LYS A 267 3.90 15.24 13.36
C LYS A 267 3.07 14.28 14.20
N LEU A 268 3.69 13.33 14.88
CA LEU A 268 3.03 12.37 15.78
C LEU A 268 2.86 12.90 17.22
N PHE A 269 2.98 14.21 17.41
CA PHE A 269 2.73 14.88 18.70
C PHE A 269 1.45 15.69 18.65
#